data_94dbca5a9e31ae68893c6bebdb9e323e
#
_entry.id   94dbca5a9e31ae68893c6bebdb9e323e
#
_cell.length_a   1.000
_cell.length_b   1.000
_cell.length_c   1.000
_cell.angle_alpha   90.00
_cell.angle_beta   90.00
_cell.angle_gamma   90.00
#
_symmetry.space_group_name_H-M   'P 1'
#
loop_
_entity.id
_entity.type
_entity.pdbx_description
1 polymer ?
#
loop_
_entity_poly.entity_id
_entity_poly.type
_entity_poly.pdbx_seq_one_letter_code
_entity_poly.pdbx_strand_id
1 'polypeptide(L)'
;MHHLKTFFSKTLDALMTKKSPEGVKYIWKRKGSSTLIIVFTGIGKVRYNYKTSLWHSPNDLLFIADCWSGGVSYYWYENKSTHPEQCTQALIDRVLAKGKYTSVVTLGSSKGGTAAIYYGLKINADRIMAGACQYYVGDYLSRHQYKEHPEQWHAMVGGEPTQEWIDILDRKMPDMIEACRGSKTRVFLLYSTQEHTYPEHVKPLIEQLDACSITHEDQIEQVPEHSMIGGYFREAIKREFLVV
;
A
#
# COMPACT_ATOMS: atom_id res chain seq x y z
N MET A 1 -3.31 29.38 10.92
CA MET A 1 -3.88 28.85 9.66
C MET A 1 -3.66 27.35 9.41
N HIS A 2 -2.53 26.77 9.83
CA HIS A 2 -2.25 25.33 9.58
C HIS A 2 -3.20 24.40 10.38
N HIS A 3 -3.49 24.70 11.65
CA HIS A 3 -4.41 23.91 12.48
C HIS A 3 -5.87 23.90 11.96
N LEU A 4 -6.36 25.01 11.42
CA LEU A 4 -7.72 25.05 10.83
C LEU A 4 -7.83 24.19 9.58
N LYS A 5 -6.84 24.23 8.67
CA LYS A 5 -6.84 23.40 7.44
C LYS A 5 -6.80 21.90 7.79
N THR A 6 -6.04 21.52 8.81
CA THR A 6 -5.94 20.13 9.27
C THR A 6 -7.25 19.66 9.94
N PHE A 7 -7.92 20.52 10.67
CA PHE A 7 -9.22 20.21 11.30
C PHE A 7 -10.32 20.01 10.23
N PHE A 8 -10.44 20.91 9.28
CA PHE A 8 -11.42 20.79 8.19
C PHE A 8 -11.17 19.54 7.32
N SER A 9 -9.90 19.18 7.07
CA SER A 9 -9.57 17.97 6.32
C SER A 9 -10.01 16.70 7.06
N LYS A 10 -9.78 16.62 8.37
CA LYS A 10 -10.20 15.45 9.20
C LYS A 10 -11.72 15.30 9.25
N THR A 11 -12.45 16.42 9.41
CA THR A 11 -13.91 16.41 9.45
C THR A 11 -14.49 15.97 8.12
N LEU A 12 -13.93 16.44 7.00
CA LEU A 12 -14.35 16.06 5.66
C LEU A 12 -14.05 14.58 5.37
N ASP A 13 -12.90 14.06 5.82
CA ASP A 13 -12.57 12.64 5.71
C ASP A 13 -13.57 11.77 6.45
N ALA A 14 -13.94 12.16 7.67
CA ALA A 14 -14.93 11.45 8.48
C ALA A 14 -16.30 11.37 7.80
N LEU A 15 -16.75 12.48 7.18
CA LEU A 15 -18.03 12.55 6.47
C LEU A 15 -18.05 11.70 5.18
N MET A 16 -16.90 11.58 4.50
CA MET A 16 -16.78 10.81 3.26
C MET A 16 -16.47 9.34 3.48
N THR A 17 -15.95 8.99 4.66
CA THR A 17 -15.58 7.61 4.99
C THR A 17 -16.81 6.73 5.09
N LYS A 18 -16.81 5.68 4.30
CA LYS A 18 -17.77 4.58 4.36
C LYS A 18 -17.15 3.40 5.10
N LYS A 19 -18.00 2.51 5.58
CA LYS A 19 -17.61 1.22 6.14
C LYS A 19 -18.23 0.11 5.28
N SER A 20 -17.42 -0.84 4.85
CA SER A 20 -17.91 -2.00 4.12
C SER A 20 -18.66 -2.96 5.07
N PRO A 21 -19.45 -3.92 4.57
CA PRO A 21 -20.06 -4.95 5.42
C PRO A 21 -19.05 -5.72 6.26
N GLU A 22 -17.82 -5.92 5.74
CA GLU A 22 -16.72 -6.59 6.44
C GLU A 22 -15.98 -5.66 7.41
N GLY A 23 -16.37 -4.39 7.50
CA GLY A 23 -15.82 -3.45 8.46
C GLY A 23 -14.69 -2.55 7.94
N VAL A 24 -14.24 -2.69 6.69
CA VAL A 24 -13.18 -1.86 6.11
C VAL A 24 -13.63 -0.42 5.94
N LYS A 25 -12.82 0.53 6.40
CA LYS A 25 -13.04 1.96 6.18
C LYS A 25 -12.45 2.37 4.83
N TYR A 26 -13.26 3.05 4.00
CA TYR A 26 -12.83 3.47 2.67
C TYR A 26 -13.54 4.75 2.21
N ILE A 27 -12.93 5.42 1.22
CA ILE A 27 -13.58 6.46 0.42
C ILE A 27 -13.61 5.98 -1.03
N TRP A 28 -14.78 5.92 -1.63
CA TRP A 28 -14.93 5.63 -3.05
C TRP A 28 -15.52 6.83 -3.76
N LYS A 29 -14.68 7.55 -4.50
CA LYS A 29 -15.07 8.70 -5.31
C LYS A 29 -15.25 8.27 -6.75
N ARG A 30 -16.50 8.19 -7.18
CA ARG A 30 -16.88 7.82 -8.54
C ARG A 30 -17.00 9.06 -9.42
N LYS A 31 -16.44 8.99 -10.61
CA LYS A 31 -16.50 10.03 -11.66
C LYS A 31 -16.98 9.46 -12.98
N GLY A 32 -17.25 8.15 -13.03
CA GLY A 32 -17.65 7.43 -14.24
C GLY A 32 -16.47 7.12 -15.17
N SER A 33 -15.26 7.10 -14.64
CA SER A 33 -14.06 6.72 -15.40
C SER A 33 -14.00 5.22 -15.65
N SER A 34 -13.39 4.85 -16.76
CA SER A 34 -13.01 3.46 -17.05
C SER A 34 -11.74 3.02 -16.31
N THR A 35 -11.04 3.96 -15.65
CA THR A 35 -9.86 3.69 -14.83
C THR A 35 -10.20 3.83 -13.35
N LEU A 36 -9.83 2.83 -12.55
CA LEU A 36 -9.89 2.84 -11.10
C LEU A 36 -8.47 2.95 -10.51
N ILE A 37 -8.27 3.91 -9.62
CA ILE A 37 -7.05 4.02 -8.82
C ILE A 37 -7.37 3.59 -7.39
N ILE A 38 -6.72 2.54 -6.91
CA ILE A 38 -6.83 2.01 -5.54
C ILE A 38 -5.62 2.49 -4.74
N VAL A 39 -5.88 3.21 -3.66
CA VAL A 39 -4.84 3.85 -2.83
C VAL A 39 -4.81 3.19 -1.46
N PHE A 40 -3.65 2.63 -1.09
CA PHE A 40 -3.43 2.06 0.23
C PHE A 40 -2.71 3.04 1.15
N THR A 41 -3.12 3.08 2.42
CA THR A 41 -2.53 4.00 3.39
C THR A 41 -1.25 3.43 4.02
N GLY A 42 -0.31 4.31 4.34
CA GLY A 42 0.88 3.97 5.13
C GLY A 42 0.55 3.67 6.61
N ILE A 43 1.59 3.60 7.46
CA ILE A 43 1.44 3.38 8.90
C ILE A 43 0.83 4.61 9.59
N GLY A 44 0.02 4.37 10.61
CA GLY A 44 -0.54 5.39 11.49
C GLY A 44 -2.06 5.46 11.50
N LYS A 45 -2.61 6.41 12.29
CA LYS A 45 -4.06 6.64 12.42
C LYS A 45 -4.69 6.78 11.05
N VAL A 46 -5.92 6.26 10.91
CA VAL A 46 -6.71 6.29 9.66
C VAL A 46 -6.58 7.63 8.95
N ARG A 47 -5.76 7.65 7.92
CA ARG A 47 -5.56 8.77 7.01
C ARG A 47 -5.55 8.23 5.59
N TYR A 48 -6.14 8.96 4.69
CA TYR A 48 -6.11 8.60 3.27
C TYR A 48 -4.93 9.31 2.61
N ASN A 49 -3.81 8.61 2.52
CA ASN A 49 -2.61 9.11 1.87
C ASN A 49 -2.91 9.50 0.42
N TYR A 50 -2.23 10.52 -0.07
CA TYR A 50 -2.34 11.02 -1.46
C TYR A 50 -3.74 11.47 -1.88
N LYS A 51 -4.73 11.56 -0.94
CA LYS A 51 -6.09 12.02 -1.26
C LYS A 51 -6.07 13.42 -1.90
N THR A 52 -5.36 14.37 -1.32
CA THR A 52 -5.27 15.73 -1.86
C THR A 52 -4.61 15.77 -3.23
N SER A 53 -3.61 14.92 -3.47
CA SER A 53 -2.89 14.84 -4.74
C SER A 53 -3.74 14.25 -5.86
N LEU A 54 -4.65 13.32 -5.55
CA LEU A 54 -5.47 12.60 -6.53
C LEU A 54 -6.89 13.15 -6.66
N TRP A 55 -7.34 14.01 -5.74
CA TRP A 55 -8.74 14.39 -5.65
C TRP A 55 -9.31 14.99 -6.95
N HIS A 56 -8.48 15.67 -7.70
CA HIS A 56 -8.84 16.29 -8.97
C HIS A 56 -8.52 15.44 -10.21
N SER A 57 -7.89 14.27 -10.04
CA SER A 57 -7.71 13.29 -11.12
C SER A 57 -9.04 12.95 -11.79
N PRO A 58 -9.12 12.75 -13.11
CA PRO A 58 -10.35 12.36 -13.81
C PRO A 58 -10.81 10.94 -13.48
N ASN A 59 -9.97 10.14 -12.85
CA ASN A 59 -10.20 8.73 -12.59
C ASN A 59 -11.12 8.47 -11.39
N ASP A 60 -11.76 7.30 -11.34
CA ASP A 60 -12.42 6.80 -10.15
C ASP A 60 -11.36 6.47 -9.08
N LEU A 61 -11.63 6.80 -7.82
CA LEU A 61 -10.66 6.69 -6.73
C LEU A 61 -11.23 5.83 -5.59
N LEU A 62 -10.51 4.80 -5.19
CA LEU A 62 -10.79 4.01 -4.00
C LEU A 62 -9.63 4.15 -3.00
N PHE A 63 -9.86 4.89 -1.92
CA PHE A 63 -8.90 4.98 -0.81
C PHE A 63 -9.29 3.95 0.24
N ILE A 64 -8.40 3.03 0.56
CA ILE A 64 -8.61 1.99 1.58
C ILE A 64 -7.75 2.33 2.80
N ALA A 65 -8.39 2.41 3.97
CA ALA A 65 -7.67 2.57 5.21
C ALA A 65 -7.36 1.20 5.82
N ASP A 66 -6.14 1.02 6.31
CA ASP A 66 -5.86 -0.05 7.25
C ASP A 66 -6.51 0.33 8.59
N CYS A 67 -7.61 -0.30 8.92
CA CYS A 67 -8.42 0.07 10.08
C CYS A 67 -8.32 -0.94 11.23
N TRP A 68 -7.49 -1.95 11.10
CA TRP A 68 -7.23 -2.95 12.13
C TRP A 68 -6.04 -2.52 13.00
N SER A 69 -6.15 -2.76 14.30
CA SER A 69 -5.09 -2.53 15.27
C SER A 69 -4.38 -1.17 15.14
N GLY A 70 -5.16 -0.12 14.91
CA GLY A 70 -4.61 1.25 14.79
C GLY A 70 -3.94 1.56 13.46
N GLY A 71 -4.09 0.71 12.45
CA GLY A 71 -3.55 0.94 11.12
C GLY A 71 -2.17 0.33 10.87
N VAL A 72 -1.88 -0.77 11.54
CA VAL A 72 -0.57 -1.45 11.48
C VAL A 72 -0.64 -2.92 11.05
N SER A 73 -1.80 -3.36 10.51
CA SER A 73 -2.03 -4.76 10.11
C SER A 73 -1.37 -5.15 8.77
N TYR A 74 -0.77 -4.22 8.04
CA TYR A 74 -0.33 -4.41 6.65
C TYR A 74 -1.45 -4.90 5.73
N TYR A 75 -2.72 -4.76 6.14
CA TYR A 75 -3.89 -5.34 5.46
C TYR A 75 -3.87 -6.87 5.38
N TRP A 76 -3.02 -7.55 6.14
CA TRP A 76 -2.80 -8.99 6.11
C TRP A 76 -3.27 -9.70 7.36
N TYR A 77 -2.76 -9.28 8.52
CA TYR A 77 -2.99 -9.98 9.78
C TYR A 77 -3.44 -9.06 10.91
N GLU A 78 -4.32 -9.60 11.76
CA GLU A 78 -4.65 -9.08 13.08
C GLU A 78 -4.76 -10.26 14.05
N ASN A 79 -3.94 -10.26 15.10
CA ASN A 79 -3.88 -11.36 16.08
C ASN A 79 -3.80 -12.75 15.41
N LYS A 80 -2.85 -12.92 14.48
CA LYS A 80 -2.64 -14.17 13.70
C LYS A 80 -3.78 -14.51 12.72
N SER A 81 -4.84 -13.74 12.66
CA SER A 81 -5.96 -13.95 11.76
C SER A 81 -5.72 -13.22 10.43
N THR A 82 -6.02 -13.88 9.31
CA THR A 82 -6.03 -13.29 7.96
C THR A 82 -7.28 -12.45 7.68
N HIS A 83 -8.09 -12.16 8.69
CA HIS A 83 -9.34 -11.41 8.55
C HIS A 83 -9.14 -10.06 7.83
N PRO A 84 -8.11 -9.23 8.13
CA PRO A 84 -7.81 -8.00 7.39
C PRO A 84 -7.62 -8.22 5.89
N GLU A 85 -6.90 -9.27 5.51
CA GLU A 85 -6.67 -9.62 4.11
C GLU A 85 -7.97 -10.00 3.39
N GLN A 86 -8.76 -10.88 3.99
CA GLN A 86 -10.04 -11.33 3.43
C GLN A 86 -11.02 -10.15 3.24
N CYS A 87 -11.12 -9.28 4.25
CA CYS A 87 -12.00 -8.12 4.22
C CYS A 87 -11.57 -7.09 3.18
N THR A 88 -10.25 -6.84 3.07
CA THR A 88 -9.70 -5.91 2.07
C THR A 88 -9.96 -6.43 0.66
N GLN A 89 -9.70 -7.73 0.42
CA GLN A 89 -9.99 -8.36 -0.87
C GLN A 89 -11.49 -8.27 -1.22
N ALA A 90 -12.37 -8.61 -0.29
CA ALA A 90 -13.83 -8.55 -0.51
C ALA A 90 -14.32 -7.13 -0.84
N LEU A 91 -13.73 -6.09 -0.24
CA LEU A 91 -14.02 -4.70 -0.62
C LEU A 91 -13.59 -4.41 -2.05
N ILE A 92 -12.35 -4.79 -2.43
CA ILE A 92 -11.81 -4.57 -3.78
C ILE A 92 -12.69 -5.28 -4.81
N ASP A 93 -12.99 -6.56 -4.62
CA ASP A 93 -13.82 -7.36 -5.51
C ASP A 93 -15.21 -6.74 -5.72
N ARG A 94 -15.82 -6.26 -4.63
CA ARG A 94 -17.11 -5.57 -4.68
C ARG A 94 -17.05 -4.27 -5.49
N VAL A 95 -15.97 -3.50 -5.38
CA VAL A 95 -15.79 -2.26 -6.12
C VAL A 95 -15.56 -2.56 -7.60
N LEU A 96 -14.73 -3.55 -7.91
CA LEU A 96 -14.49 -4.01 -9.27
C LEU A 96 -15.76 -4.53 -9.94
N ALA A 97 -16.55 -5.34 -9.24
CA ALA A 97 -17.82 -5.87 -9.75
C ALA A 97 -18.89 -4.78 -10.02
N LYS A 98 -18.85 -3.67 -9.27
CA LYS A 98 -19.79 -2.54 -9.44
C LYS A 98 -19.33 -1.52 -10.48
N GLY A 99 -18.05 -1.50 -10.82
CA GLY A 99 -17.46 -0.62 -11.82
C GLY A 99 -17.31 -1.33 -13.16
N LYS A 100 -17.30 -0.56 -14.25
CA LYS A 100 -16.95 -1.05 -15.60
C LYS A 100 -15.52 -0.61 -15.93
N TYR A 101 -14.56 -1.06 -15.09
CA TYR A 101 -13.18 -0.66 -15.23
C TYR A 101 -12.47 -1.50 -16.32
N THR A 102 -11.82 -0.82 -17.23
CA THR A 102 -10.92 -1.42 -18.24
C THR A 102 -9.46 -1.25 -17.86
N SER A 103 -9.18 -0.41 -16.85
CA SER A 103 -7.85 -0.23 -16.29
C SER A 103 -7.93 -0.09 -14.77
N VAL A 104 -7.03 -0.77 -14.06
CA VAL A 104 -6.91 -0.72 -12.61
C VAL A 104 -5.47 -0.42 -12.23
N VAL A 105 -5.31 0.58 -11.37
CA VAL A 105 -4.01 0.96 -10.81
C VAL A 105 -4.06 0.83 -9.30
N THR A 106 -3.05 0.22 -8.69
CA THR A 106 -2.86 0.25 -7.24
C THR A 106 -1.67 1.15 -6.89
N LEU A 107 -1.78 1.90 -5.79
CA LEU A 107 -0.67 2.75 -5.37
C LEU A 107 -0.60 2.94 -3.84
N GLY A 108 0.63 3.19 -3.38
CA GLY A 108 0.93 3.49 -1.99
C GLY A 108 2.43 3.64 -1.75
N SER A 109 2.80 4.10 -0.56
CA SER A 109 4.21 4.17 -0.13
C SER A 109 4.39 3.52 1.23
N SER A 110 5.61 3.07 1.53
CA SER A 110 5.94 2.33 2.75
C SER A 110 5.01 1.12 2.91
N LYS A 111 4.41 0.88 4.05
CA LYS A 111 3.36 -0.15 4.26
C LYS A 111 2.29 -0.12 3.14
N GLY A 112 1.85 1.07 2.72
CA GLY A 112 0.90 1.22 1.61
C GLY A 112 1.47 0.77 0.26
N GLY A 113 2.77 0.92 0.04
CA GLY A 113 3.48 0.42 -1.13
C GLY A 113 3.53 -1.11 -1.16
N THR A 114 3.81 -1.72 -0.01
CA THR A 114 3.75 -3.17 0.18
C THR A 114 2.35 -3.70 -0.15
N ALA A 115 1.30 -3.07 0.39
CA ALA A 115 -0.08 -3.45 0.08
C ALA A 115 -0.43 -3.23 -1.40
N ALA A 116 0.05 -2.14 -2.02
CA ALA A 116 -0.19 -1.85 -3.42
C ALA A 116 0.38 -2.94 -4.35
N ILE A 117 1.59 -3.44 -4.06
CA ILE A 117 2.19 -4.56 -4.81
C ILE A 117 1.38 -5.83 -4.59
N TYR A 118 1.14 -6.19 -3.33
CA TYR A 118 0.45 -7.44 -2.98
C TYR A 118 -0.94 -7.54 -3.61
N TYR A 119 -1.78 -6.54 -3.38
CA TYR A 119 -3.14 -6.53 -3.94
C TYR A 119 -3.17 -6.25 -5.43
N GLY A 120 -2.25 -5.43 -5.94
CA GLY A 120 -2.14 -5.16 -7.37
C GLY A 120 -1.85 -6.43 -8.18
N LEU A 121 -0.91 -7.25 -7.73
CA LEU A 121 -0.63 -8.56 -8.32
C LEU A 121 -1.82 -9.50 -8.17
N LYS A 122 -2.40 -9.58 -6.96
CA LYS A 122 -3.52 -10.48 -6.65
C LYS A 122 -4.76 -10.25 -7.52
N ILE A 123 -5.02 -9.00 -7.94
CA ILE A 123 -6.15 -8.66 -8.81
C ILE A 123 -5.76 -8.49 -10.29
N ASN A 124 -4.53 -8.80 -10.66
CA ASN A 124 -3.97 -8.55 -11.99
C ASN A 124 -4.19 -7.09 -12.45
N ALA A 125 -3.85 -6.12 -11.59
CA ALA A 125 -3.92 -4.71 -11.95
C ALA A 125 -3.03 -4.40 -13.15
N ASP A 126 -3.42 -3.46 -14.00
CA ASP A 126 -2.60 -3.06 -15.15
C ASP A 126 -1.31 -2.38 -14.72
N ARG A 127 -1.36 -1.62 -13.62
CA ARG A 127 -0.20 -0.92 -13.08
C ARG A 127 -0.21 -0.89 -11.55
N ILE A 128 0.97 -1.01 -10.99
CA ILE A 128 1.25 -0.81 -9.57
C ILE A 128 2.22 0.36 -9.44
N MET A 129 1.99 1.26 -8.48
CA MET A 129 2.95 2.30 -8.11
C MET A 129 3.28 2.17 -6.62
N ALA A 130 4.53 1.83 -6.32
CA ALA A 130 4.98 1.60 -4.95
C ALA A 130 6.21 2.47 -4.61
N GLY A 131 6.13 3.18 -3.48
CA GLY A 131 7.24 3.98 -2.96
C GLY A 131 7.83 3.35 -1.71
N ALA A 132 9.16 3.11 -1.66
CA ALA A 132 9.92 2.64 -0.49
C ALA A 132 9.18 1.55 0.32
N CYS A 133 8.77 0.49 -0.36
CA CYS A 133 7.98 -0.59 0.23
C CYS A 133 8.86 -1.60 0.98
N GLN A 134 8.24 -2.32 1.92
CA GLN A 134 8.87 -3.44 2.63
C GLN A 134 8.55 -4.74 1.89
N TYR A 135 9.58 -5.53 1.62
CA TYR A 135 9.47 -6.85 0.99
C TYR A 135 9.39 -7.96 2.01
N TYR A 136 10.31 -7.97 2.99
CA TYR A 136 10.33 -8.87 4.14
C TYR A 136 9.69 -8.17 5.35
N VAL A 137 8.38 -8.32 5.51
CA VAL A 137 7.62 -7.58 6.55
C VAL A 137 7.89 -8.13 7.94
N GLY A 138 8.12 -9.44 8.08
CA GLY A 138 8.46 -10.06 9.35
C GLY A 138 9.80 -9.57 9.89
N ASP A 139 10.84 -9.57 9.02
CA ASP A 139 12.17 -9.04 9.35
C ASP A 139 12.09 -7.55 9.69
N TYR A 140 11.43 -6.75 8.85
CA TYR A 140 11.26 -5.32 9.08
C TYR A 140 10.62 -5.02 10.43
N LEU A 141 9.52 -5.68 10.77
CA LEU A 141 8.81 -5.44 12.01
C LEU A 141 9.56 -5.95 13.24
N SER A 142 10.24 -7.09 13.14
CA SER A 142 10.93 -7.70 14.29
C SER A 142 12.29 -7.07 14.61
N ARG A 143 13.04 -6.64 13.59
CA ARG A 143 14.40 -6.10 13.75
C ARG A 143 14.42 -4.57 13.79
N HIS A 144 13.73 -3.91 12.85
CA HIS A 144 13.82 -2.45 12.71
C HIS A 144 12.78 -1.71 13.54
N GLN A 145 11.57 -2.25 13.65
CA GLN A 145 10.47 -1.55 14.29
C GLN A 145 10.24 -1.97 15.74
N TYR A 146 10.58 -3.20 16.11
CA TYR A 146 10.16 -3.77 17.38
C TYR A 146 10.63 -2.97 18.62
N LYS A 147 11.84 -2.42 18.60
CA LYS A 147 12.38 -1.67 19.73
C LYS A 147 11.62 -0.37 20.02
N GLU A 148 11.17 0.31 18.97
CA GLU A 148 10.51 1.61 19.08
C GLU A 148 8.99 1.50 18.98
N HIS A 149 8.50 0.52 18.23
CA HIS A 149 7.09 0.32 17.88
C HIS A 149 6.64 -1.14 18.02
N PRO A 150 6.79 -1.78 19.20
CA PRO A 150 6.38 -3.18 19.40
C PRO A 150 4.89 -3.41 19.15
N GLU A 151 4.07 -2.35 19.28
CA GLU A 151 2.64 -2.41 19.01
C GLU A 151 2.30 -2.84 17.58
N GLN A 152 3.19 -2.60 16.61
CA GLN A 152 2.98 -3.02 15.22
C GLN A 152 3.06 -4.54 15.08
N TRP A 153 4.06 -5.16 15.70
CA TRP A 153 4.18 -6.61 15.75
C TRP A 153 3.04 -7.23 16.56
N HIS A 154 2.78 -6.70 17.75
CA HIS A 154 1.72 -7.19 18.62
C HIS A 154 0.34 -7.14 17.97
N ALA A 155 0.08 -6.11 17.17
CA ALA A 155 -1.16 -5.97 16.42
C ALA A 155 -1.38 -7.09 15.41
N MET A 156 -0.32 -7.51 14.71
CA MET A 156 -0.40 -8.53 13.67
C MET A 156 -0.35 -9.95 14.25
N VAL A 157 0.54 -10.19 15.21
CA VAL A 157 0.89 -11.53 15.66
C VAL A 157 0.55 -11.77 17.14
N GLY A 158 0.69 -10.74 17.98
CA GLY A 158 0.64 -10.90 19.45
C GLY A 158 1.92 -11.50 20.01
N GLY A 159 2.25 -11.17 21.26
CA GLY A 159 3.45 -11.68 21.94
C GLY A 159 4.77 -11.22 21.32
N GLU A 160 5.87 -11.86 21.75
CA GLU A 160 7.21 -11.57 21.27
C GLU A 160 7.43 -12.11 19.84
N PRO A 161 8.37 -11.52 19.05
CA PRO A 161 8.75 -12.06 17.76
C PRO A 161 9.29 -13.50 17.86
N THR A 162 8.73 -14.38 17.04
CA THR A 162 9.20 -15.76 16.88
C THR A 162 9.63 -15.98 15.44
N GLN A 163 10.64 -16.85 15.23
CA GLN A 163 11.14 -17.14 13.88
C GLN A 163 10.02 -17.67 12.96
N GLU A 164 9.13 -18.50 13.49
CA GLU A 164 7.97 -19.01 12.74
C GLU A 164 7.13 -17.88 12.12
N TRP A 165 6.78 -16.85 12.91
CA TRP A 165 5.96 -15.75 12.44
C TRP A 165 6.73 -14.75 11.57
N ILE A 166 8.03 -14.59 11.82
CA ILE A 166 8.91 -13.83 10.91
C ILE A 166 8.87 -14.47 9.53
N ASP A 167 9.10 -15.79 9.45
CA ASP A 167 9.09 -16.54 8.18
C ASP A 167 7.73 -16.52 7.48
N ILE A 168 6.62 -16.58 8.23
CA ILE A 168 5.26 -16.49 7.68
C ILE A 168 5.04 -15.12 7.02
N LEU A 169 5.41 -14.03 7.69
CA LEU A 169 5.23 -12.68 7.17
C LEU A 169 6.19 -12.38 6.01
N ASP A 170 7.41 -12.87 6.08
CA ASP A 170 8.44 -12.66 5.05
C ASP A 170 8.14 -13.40 3.75
N ARG A 171 7.44 -14.54 3.82
CA ARG A 171 7.01 -15.28 2.62
C ARG A 171 5.81 -14.68 1.90
N LYS A 172 5.03 -13.81 2.53
CA LYS A 172 3.79 -13.26 1.93
C LYS A 172 4.02 -12.58 0.58
N MET A 173 5.03 -11.72 0.48
CA MET A 173 5.31 -11.01 -0.77
C MET A 173 6.02 -11.91 -1.79
N PRO A 174 7.09 -12.64 -1.44
CA PRO A 174 7.70 -13.61 -2.33
C PRO A 174 6.73 -14.61 -2.94
N ASP A 175 5.88 -15.21 -2.12
CA ASP A 175 4.89 -16.20 -2.59
C ASP A 175 3.88 -15.57 -3.55
N MET A 176 3.45 -14.33 -3.31
CA MET A 176 2.54 -13.60 -4.21
C MET A 176 3.20 -13.31 -5.55
N ILE A 177 4.44 -12.84 -5.57
CA ILE A 177 5.18 -12.54 -6.80
C ILE A 177 5.40 -13.83 -7.60
N GLU A 178 5.79 -14.91 -6.95
CA GLU A 178 5.98 -16.21 -7.60
C GLU A 178 4.67 -16.75 -8.20
N ALA A 179 3.56 -16.63 -7.47
CA ALA A 179 2.25 -17.03 -7.97
C ALA A 179 1.79 -16.21 -9.20
N CYS A 180 2.34 -15.00 -9.38
CA CYS A 180 2.04 -14.10 -10.49
C CYS A 180 3.14 -14.08 -11.56
N ARG A 181 4.00 -15.10 -11.62
CA ARG A 181 5.09 -15.22 -12.60
C ARG A 181 4.58 -14.99 -14.04
N GLY A 182 5.26 -14.13 -14.78
CA GLY A 182 4.89 -13.76 -16.14
C GLY A 182 3.65 -12.85 -16.22
N SER A 183 3.21 -12.25 -15.11
CA SER A 183 2.11 -11.28 -15.11
C SER A 183 2.41 -10.11 -16.05
N LYS A 184 1.37 -9.62 -16.72
CA LYS A 184 1.43 -8.40 -17.54
C LYS A 184 1.32 -7.10 -16.74
N THR A 185 1.15 -7.19 -15.44
CA THR A 185 1.15 -6.04 -14.52
C THR A 185 2.47 -5.30 -14.60
N ARG A 186 2.44 -3.99 -14.77
CA ARG A 186 3.64 -3.15 -14.78
C ARG A 186 3.83 -2.54 -13.39
N VAL A 187 5.02 -2.68 -12.82
CA VAL A 187 5.35 -2.18 -11.49
C VAL A 187 6.24 -0.96 -11.58
N PHE A 188 5.80 0.19 -11.10
CA PHE A 188 6.62 1.38 -10.91
C PHE A 188 7.11 1.41 -9.47
N LEU A 189 8.43 1.45 -9.28
CA LEU A 189 9.09 1.52 -7.98
C LEU A 189 9.78 2.87 -7.82
N LEU A 190 9.50 3.58 -6.73
CA LEU A 190 10.22 4.80 -6.36
C LEU A 190 10.91 4.58 -5.01
N TYR A 191 12.23 4.71 -4.98
CA TYR A 191 13.05 4.43 -3.80
C TYR A 191 14.34 5.25 -3.78
N SER A 192 15.09 5.16 -2.68
CA SER A 192 16.43 5.71 -2.59
C SER A 192 17.44 4.61 -2.27
N THR A 193 18.57 4.62 -2.96
CA THR A 193 19.68 3.70 -2.67
C THR A 193 20.48 4.08 -1.41
N GLN A 194 20.21 5.27 -0.85
CA GLN A 194 20.86 5.74 0.39
C GLN A 194 20.05 5.35 1.65
N GLU A 195 18.84 4.88 1.47
CA GLU A 195 17.94 4.48 2.56
C GLU A 195 18.19 3.01 2.96
N HIS A 196 18.11 2.70 4.26
CA HIS A 196 18.33 1.35 4.80
C HIS A 196 17.38 0.28 4.20
N THR A 197 16.18 0.66 3.80
CA THR A 197 15.23 -0.29 3.20
C THR A 197 15.64 -0.76 1.80
N TYR A 198 16.56 -0.05 1.13
CA TYR A 198 16.99 -0.44 -0.21
C TYR A 198 17.68 -1.82 -0.24
N PRO A 199 18.80 -2.05 0.49
CA PRO A 199 19.48 -3.34 0.44
C PRO A 199 18.66 -4.49 1.02
N GLU A 200 17.79 -4.20 1.98
CA GLU A 200 17.06 -5.21 2.74
C GLU A 200 15.72 -5.60 2.13
N HIS A 201 15.08 -4.67 1.42
CA HIS A 201 13.72 -4.87 0.91
C HIS A 201 13.57 -4.57 -0.58
N VAL A 202 14.05 -3.41 -1.06
CA VAL A 202 13.79 -3.01 -2.45
C VAL A 202 14.63 -3.82 -3.42
N LYS A 203 15.91 -4.03 -3.12
CA LYS A 203 16.80 -4.83 -3.97
C LYS A 203 16.31 -6.28 -4.14
N PRO A 204 16.01 -7.06 -3.08
CA PRO A 204 15.48 -8.41 -3.25
C PRO A 204 14.10 -8.44 -3.93
N LEU A 205 13.28 -7.40 -3.77
CA LEU A 205 12.03 -7.27 -4.52
C LEU A 205 12.28 -7.17 -6.02
N ILE A 206 13.20 -6.29 -6.44
CA ILE A 206 13.59 -6.11 -7.86
C ILE A 206 14.11 -7.42 -8.42
N GLU A 207 15.06 -8.07 -7.73
CA GLU A 207 15.63 -9.37 -8.13
C GLU A 207 14.56 -10.44 -8.36
N GLN A 208 13.51 -10.47 -7.52
CA GLN A 208 12.42 -11.42 -7.70
C GLN A 208 11.46 -11.03 -8.82
N LEU A 209 11.15 -9.75 -9.00
CA LEU A 209 10.34 -9.30 -10.14
C LEU A 209 11.00 -9.71 -11.46
N ASP A 210 12.32 -9.50 -11.58
CA ASP A 210 13.11 -9.94 -12.75
C ASP A 210 13.05 -11.47 -12.93
N ALA A 211 13.33 -12.23 -11.87
CA ALA A 211 13.29 -13.68 -11.90
C ALA A 211 11.90 -14.24 -12.27
N CYS A 212 10.83 -13.50 -11.95
CA CYS A 212 9.46 -13.85 -12.30
C CYS A 212 8.98 -13.23 -13.62
N SER A 213 9.83 -12.53 -14.37
CA SER A 213 9.50 -11.85 -15.63
C SER A 213 8.31 -10.87 -15.49
N ILE A 214 8.24 -10.16 -14.38
CA ILE A 214 7.27 -9.08 -14.14
C ILE A 214 7.97 -7.76 -14.46
N THR A 215 7.44 -7.02 -15.43
CA THR A 215 8.03 -5.76 -15.89
C THR A 215 7.99 -4.70 -14.81
N HIS A 216 9.12 -4.07 -14.51
CA HIS A 216 9.19 -2.93 -13.61
C HIS A 216 9.93 -1.74 -14.23
N GLU A 217 9.67 -0.57 -13.66
CA GLU A 217 10.26 0.73 -13.99
C GLU A 217 10.68 1.40 -12.68
N ASP A 218 11.93 1.85 -12.59
CA ASP A 218 12.51 2.38 -11.36
C ASP A 218 12.73 3.87 -11.44
N GLN A 219 12.26 4.61 -10.43
CA GLN A 219 12.66 5.99 -10.17
C GLN A 219 13.51 6.02 -8.90
N ILE A 220 14.79 6.34 -9.06
CA ILE A 220 15.77 6.35 -7.97
C ILE A 220 16.01 7.78 -7.50
N GLU A 221 15.77 8.03 -6.22
CA GLU A 221 16.04 9.29 -5.56
C GLU A 221 17.31 9.20 -4.70
N GLN A 222 17.93 10.35 -4.44
CA GLN A 222 19.15 10.41 -3.63
C GLN A 222 18.85 11.09 -2.30
N VAL A 223 18.11 10.38 -1.43
CA VAL A 223 17.69 10.88 -0.11
C VAL A 223 17.97 9.86 0.99
N PRO A 224 18.54 10.28 2.13
CA PRO A 224 18.96 9.36 3.18
C PRO A 224 17.80 8.86 4.06
N GLU A 225 16.67 9.57 4.09
CA GLU A 225 15.59 9.28 5.03
C GLU A 225 14.32 8.76 4.34
N HIS A 226 13.76 7.68 4.89
CA HIS A 226 12.51 7.07 4.45
C HIS A 226 11.35 8.07 4.36
N SER A 227 11.25 8.98 5.31
CA SER A 227 10.21 10.01 5.38
C SER A 227 10.18 10.94 4.17
N MET A 228 11.33 11.16 3.51
CA MET A 228 11.46 12.05 2.37
C MET A 228 10.84 11.47 1.08
N ILE A 229 10.81 10.15 0.94
CA ILE A 229 10.30 9.44 -0.25
C ILE A 229 8.84 9.82 -0.56
N GLY A 230 8.03 10.02 0.48
CA GLY A 230 6.61 10.40 0.32
C GLY A 230 6.39 11.70 -0.47
N GLY A 231 7.35 12.62 -0.44
CA GLY A 231 7.33 13.87 -1.24
C GLY A 231 7.50 13.59 -2.73
N TYR A 232 8.55 12.86 -3.09
CA TYR A 232 8.86 12.48 -4.47
C TYR A 232 7.77 11.59 -5.05
N PHE A 233 7.27 10.64 -4.28
CA PHE A 233 6.16 9.78 -4.71
C PHE A 233 4.88 10.58 -5.00
N ARG A 234 4.62 11.63 -4.22
CA ARG A 234 3.50 12.55 -4.49
C ARG A 234 3.65 13.26 -5.85
N GLU A 235 4.86 13.70 -6.18
CA GLU A 235 5.11 14.36 -7.47
C GLU A 235 5.02 13.36 -8.64
N ALA A 236 5.49 12.12 -8.46
CA ALA A 236 5.28 11.05 -9.44
C ALA A 236 3.79 10.77 -9.69
N ILE A 237 2.98 10.68 -8.64
CA ILE A 237 1.52 10.52 -8.73
C ILE A 237 0.88 11.68 -9.51
N LYS A 238 1.30 12.92 -9.26
CA LYS A 238 0.74 14.09 -9.96
C LYS A 238 1.08 14.05 -11.45
N ARG A 239 2.33 13.75 -11.80
CA ARG A 239 2.75 13.63 -13.21
C ARG A 239 1.94 12.56 -13.95
N GLU A 240 1.61 11.47 -13.29
CA GLU A 240 0.91 10.34 -13.89
C GLU A 240 -0.60 10.57 -14.05
N PHE A 241 -1.26 11.17 -13.05
CA PHE A 241 -2.72 11.16 -12.96
C PHE A 241 -3.38 12.53 -12.98
N LEU A 242 -2.61 13.62 -12.93
CA LEU A 242 -3.15 14.96 -13.14
C LEU A 242 -2.75 15.43 -14.54
N VAL A 243 -3.73 15.65 -15.37
CA VAL A 243 -3.52 16.38 -16.62
C VAL A 243 -3.15 17.81 -16.23
N VAL A 244 -1.92 18.22 -16.56
CA VAL A 244 -1.46 19.61 -16.45
C VAL A 244 -2.10 20.44 -17.55
#